data_0c3b2c381573af34fbc364c65ea2e873
#
_entry.id   0c3b2c381573af34fbc364c65ea2e873
#
_cell.length_a   1.000
_cell.length_b   1.000
_cell.length_c   1.000
_cell.angle_alpha   90.00
_cell.angle_beta   90.00
_cell.angle_gamma   90.00
#
_symmetry.space_group_name_H-M   'P 1'
#
loop_
_entity.id
_entity.type
_entity.pdbx_description
1 polymer ?
#
loop_
_entity_poly.entity_id
_entity_poly.type
_entity_poly.pdbx_seq_one_letter_code
_entity_poly.pdbx_strand_id
1 'polypeptide(L)'
;MKKFDFSTILFGLLLSAIALYFMLRSAPSQSAPTSSIPTIQIGNLNWDQTEMNITDVKVYSSATGFVSAAEKKGGGLSYEGGFVQKSGWTWKMPYGVPAKDTEPAVHLNQKEAEAICRYYGKRLPTDPEWTNAAFLEQRANPPAGFIKGQRYPFPGGSNPSPSHCLSGCGDYKGLAPAGALNRGAGHVTTNTTKPGVNGMYDMGGNVWEWTATERNGGYITRGASWWYGPERQQESDVESKPGDISVVYIGFRCVADAVKQ
;
A
#
# COMPACT_ATOMS: atom_id res chain seq x y z
N MET A 1 -58.47 45.28 11.97
CA MET A 1 -57.09 45.07 11.38
C MET A 1 -56.18 44.51 12.48
N LYS A 2 -55.82 43.22 12.42
CA LYS A 2 -54.90 42.62 13.40
C LYS A 2 -53.45 43.01 13.01
N LYS A 3 -52.72 43.69 13.89
CA LYS A 3 -51.31 44.00 13.71
C LYS A 3 -50.56 42.68 13.82
N PHE A 4 -49.86 42.25 12.73
CA PHE A 4 -48.95 41.16 12.74
C PHE A 4 -47.68 41.59 13.49
N ASP A 5 -47.33 40.83 14.54
CA ASP A 5 -46.15 41.10 15.37
C ASP A 5 -44.89 40.52 14.67
N PHE A 6 -44.12 41.40 14.07
CA PHE A 6 -42.87 41.06 13.35
C PHE A 6 -41.79 40.49 14.26
N SER A 7 -41.92 40.68 15.57
CA SER A 7 -40.95 40.23 16.58
C SER A 7 -40.93 38.69 16.73
N THR A 8 -42.11 38.06 16.65
CA THR A 8 -42.27 36.60 16.81
C THR A 8 -41.71 35.82 15.61
N ILE A 9 -41.76 36.39 14.39
CA ILE A 9 -41.23 35.75 13.18
C ILE A 9 -39.70 35.79 13.19
N LEU A 10 -39.09 36.89 13.63
CA LEU A 10 -37.63 37.03 13.69
C LEU A 10 -36.99 36.08 14.71
N PHE A 11 -37.67 35.87 15.87
CA PHE A 11 -37.18 34.94 16.91
C PHE A 11 -37.28 33.48 16.48
N GLY A 12 -38.32 33.08 15.74
CA GLY A 12 -38.46 31.73 15.18
C GLY A 12 -37.42 31.39 14.11
N LEU A 13 -37.05 32.35 13.27
CA LEU A 13 -35.99 32.18 12.25
C LEU A 13 -34.59 32.09 12.85
N LEU A 14 -34.34 32.82 13.94
CA LEU A 14 -33.04 32.77 14.64
C LEU A 14 -32.83 31.43 15.36
N LEU A 15 -33.86 30.89 16.00
CA LEU A 15 -33.82 29.59 16.67
C LEU A 15 -33.63 28.42 15.68
N SER A 16 -34.30 28.48 14.51
CA SER A 16 -34.12 27.47 13.47
C SER A 16 -32.74 27.53 12.82
N ALA A 17 -32.16 28.71 12.66
CA ALA A 17 -30.78 28.87 12.14
C ALA A 17 -29.72 28.33 13.13
N ILE A 18 -29.91 28.56 14.43
CA ILE A 18 -29.05 28.07 15.49
C ILE A 18 -29.14 26.52 15.59
N ALA A 19 -30.35 25.96 15.51
CA ALA A 19 -30.53 24.50 15.53
C ALA A 19 -29.89 23.83 14.30
N LEU A 20 -30.00 24.43 13.11
CA LEU A 20 -29.37 23.94 11.89
C LEU A 20 -27.84 24.06 11.98
N TYR A 21 -27.31 25.13 12.57
CA TYR A 21 -25.86 25.32 12.79
C TYR A 21 -25.30 24.30 13.78
N PHE A 22 -26.02 23.93 14.84
CA PHE A 22 -25.62 22.87 15.77
C PHE A 22 -25.75 21.46 15.16
N MET A 23 -26.76 21.20 14.32
CA MET A 23 -26.87 19.93 13.60
C MET A 23 -25.75 19.72 12.57
N LEU A 24 -25.27 20.79 11.95
CA LEU A 24 -24.14 20.74 11.01
C LEU A 24 -22.78 20.58 11.71
N ARG A 25 -22.67 20.90 13.01
CA ARG A 25 -21.42 20.76 13.79
C ARG A 25 -21.26 19.44 14.52
N SER A 26 -22.28 18.60 14.59
CA SER A 26 -22.26 17.39 15.41
C SER A 26 -22.34 16.09 14.62
N ALA A 27 -21.89 16.06 13.36
CA ALA A 27 -21.56 14.79 12.76
C ALA A 27 -20.34 14.24 13.50
N PRO A 28 -20.46 13.10 14.21
CA PRO A 28 -19.30 12.49 14.83
C PRO A 28 -18.28 12.22 13.71
N SER A 29 -17.04 12.67 13.90
CA SER A 29 -15.97 12.29 13.00
C SER A 29 -15.82 10.77 13.14
N GLN A 30 -16.35 10.05 12.18
CA GLN A 30 -16.23 8.60 12.16
C GLN A 30 -14.74 8.31 12.07
N SER A 31 -14.17 7.69 13.10
CA SER A 31 -12.78 7.30 13.10
C SER A 31 -12.51 6.39 11.90
N ALA A 32 -11.37 6.58 11.24
CA ALA A 32 -10.98 5.70 10.16
C ALA A 32 -10.99 4.24 10.64
N PRO A 33 -11.43 3.30 9.80
CA PRO A 33 -11.41 1.89 10.17
C PRO A 33 -9.98 1.41 10.40
N THR A 34 -9.82 0.42 11.27
CA THR A 34 -8.52 -0.17 11.59
C THR A 34 -8.14 -1.20 10.54
N SER A 35 -6.94 -1.09 9.98
CA SER A 35 -6.34 -2.09 9.09
C SER A 35 -5.97 -3.34 9.89
N SER A 36 -6.01 -4.51 9.26
CA SER A 36 -5.55 -5.78 9.84
C SER A 36 -4.01 -5.88 9.94
N ILE A 37 -3.29 -5.02 9.23
CA ILE A 37 -1.83 -5.04 9.14
C ILE A 37 -1.22 -4.43 10.41
N PRO A 38 -0.33 -5.14 11.13
CA PRO A 38 0.41 -4.58 12.24
C PRO A 38 1.22 -3.36 11.81
N THR A 39 1.33 -2.38 12.71
CA THR A 39 2.13 -1.18 12.46
C THR A 39 3.38 -1.16 13.32
N ILE A 40 4.43 -0.52 12.78
CA ILE A 40 5.67 -0.25 13.49
C ILE A 40 6.01 1.23 13.37
N GLN A 41 6.45 1.85 14.47
CA GLN A 41 6.90 3.23 14.43
C GLN A 41 8.36 3.32 14.00
N ILE A 42 8.62 4.12 12.96
CA ILE A 42 9.96 4.45 12.47
C ILE A 42 10.04 5.97 12.37
N GLY A 43 10.87 6.58 13.23
CA GLY A 43 10.90 8.03 13.36
C GLY A 43 9.57 8.61 13.83
N ASN A 44 9.01 9.51 13.05
CA ASN A 44 7.71 10.16 13.31
C ASN A 44 6.56 9.56 12.51
N LEU A 45 6.73 8.37 11.94
CA LEU A 45 5.75 7.69 11.12
C LEU A 45 5.40 6.31 11.68
N ASN A 46 4.11 5.96 11.59
CA ASN A 46 3.60 4.61 11.83
C ASN A 46 3.45 3.90 10.48
N TRP A 47 4.21 2.86 10.25
CA TRP A 47 4.29 2.11 9.01
C TRP A 47 3.48 0.83 9.09
N ASP A 48 2.78 0.49 8.04
CA ASP A 48 2.34 -0.89 7.83
C ASP A 48 3.58 -1.79 7.71
N GLN A 49 3.65 -2.81 8.56
CA GLN A 49 4.84 -3.65 8.67
C GLN A 49 5.03 -4.54 7.43
N THR A 50 3.96 -4.78 6.68
CA THR A 50 3.95 -5.53 5.42
C THR A 50 3.31 -4.69 4.30
N GLU A 51 3.32 -5.21 3.08
CA GLU A 51 2.49 -4.69 1.99
C GLU A 51 0.99 -4.81 2.36
N MET A 52 0.17 -3.97 1.72
CA MET A 52 -1.28 -4.06 1.78
C MET A 52 -1.74 -5.44 1.30
N ASN A 53 -2.55 -6.11 2.09
CA ASN A 53 -3.02 -7.47 1.82
C ASN A 53 -4.45 -7.48 1.22
N ILE A 54 -4.84 -8.64 0.72
CA ILE A 54 -6.17 -8.86 0.13
C ILE A 54 -7.29 -8.68 1.16
N THR A 55 -7.07 -9.05 2.44
CA THR A 55 -8.06 -8.85 3.51
C THR A 55 -8.55 -7.41 3.58
N ASP A 56 -7.61 -6.47 3.67
CA ASP A 56 -7.93 -5.07 3.86
C ASP A 56 -8.54 -4.45 2.59
N VAL A 57 -8.11 -4.88 1.41
CA VAL A 57 -8.75 -4.44 0.15
C VAL A 57 -10.19 -4.99 0.04
N LYS A 58 -10.48 -6.20 0.53
CA LYS A 58 -11.87 -6.73 0.62
C LYS A 58 -12.75 -5.87 1.52
N VAL A 59 -12.22 -5.48 2.70
CA VAL A 59 -12.94 -4.58 3.63
C VAL A 59 -13.24 -3.24 2.96
N TYR A 60 -12.23 -2.63 2.34
CA TYR A 60 -12.38 -1.39 1.58
C TYR A 60 -13.42 -1.51 0.47
N SER A 61 -13.30 -2.55 -0.37
CA SER A 61 -14.22 -2.79 -1.49
C SER A 61 -15.66 -2.99 -1.02
N SER A 62 -15.87 -3.76 0.05
CA SER A 62 -17.20 -4.02 0.61
C SER A 62 -17.84 -2.76 1.21
N ALA A 63 -17.04 -1.90 1.85
CA ALA A 63 -17.55 -0.69 2.49
C ALA A 63 -17.85 0.45 1.50
N THR A 64 -17.12 0.49 0.37
CA THR A 64 -17.18 1.63 -0.56
C THR A 64 -17.81 1.30 -1.91
N GLY A 65 -18.07 0.02 -2.20
CA GLY A 65 -18.47 -0.43 -3.53
C GLY A 65 -17.35 -0.34 -4.57
N PHE A 66 -16.09 -0.29 -4.11
CA PHE A 66 -14.93 -0.14 -4.99
C PHE A 66 -14.82 -1.28 -6.00
N VAL A 67 -14.63 -0.91 -7.25
CA VAL A 67 -14.29 -1.77 -8.38
C VAL A 67 -13.05 -1.21 -9.04
N SER A 68 -11.97 -1.99 -9.09
CA SER A 68 -10.67 -1.54 -9.60
C SER A 68 -10.67 -1.27 -11.12
N ALA A 69 -9.69 -0.51 -11.58
CA ALA A 69 -9.48 -0.27 -13.01
C ALA A 69 -9.22 -1.58 -13.77
N ALA A 70 -8.49 -2.53 -13.16
CA ALA A 70 -8.28 -3.86 -13.73
C ALA A 70 -9.60 -4.61 -13.91
N GLU A 71 -10.48 -4.60 -12.89
CA GLU A 71 -11.81 -5.23 -12.99
C GLU A 71 -12.66 -4.58 -14.09
N LYS A 72 -12.69 -3.24 -14.14
CA LYS A 72 -13.44 -2.49 -15.17
C LYS A 72 -12.95 -2.74 -16.59
N LYS A 73 -11.65 -2.98 -16.77
CA LYS A 73 -11.03 -3.28 -18.07
C LYS A 73 -11.07 -4.77 -18.43
N GLY A 74 -11.65 -5.63 -17.58
CA GLY A 74 -11.70 -7.07 -17.79
C GLY A 74 -10.40 -7.81 -17.49
N GLY A 75 -9.41 -7.13 -16.88
CA GLY A 75 -8.16 -7.73 -16.43
C GLY A 75 -7.01 -6.73 -16.36
N GLY A 76 -6.05 -7.02 -15.50
CA GLY A 76 -4.83 -6.27 -15.33
C GLY A 76 -3.72 -6.72 -16.28
N LEU A 77 -2.53 -6.19 -16.08
CA LEU A 77 -1.38 -6.36 -16.96
C LEU A 77 -0.35 -7.37 -16.39
N SER A 78 0.31 -8.06 -17.29
CA SER A 78 1.58 -8.76 -17.09
C SER A 78 2.61 -8.19 -18.07
N TYR A 79 3.89 -8.50 -17.85
CA TYR A 79 4.96 -8.12 -18.77
C TYR A 79 5.55 -9.35 -19.45
N GLU A 80 5.45 -9.43 -20.78
CA GLU A 80 5.89 -10.56 -21.61
C GLU A 80 6.67 -10.05 -22.83
N GLY A 81 7.74 -9.26 -22.56
CA GLY A 81 8.43 -8.49 -23.62
C GLY A 81 7.69 -7.20 -24.00
N GLY A 82 6.59 -6.91 -23.32
CA GLY A 82 5.70 -5.76 -23.41
C GLY A 82 4.53 -5.97 -22.44
N PHE A 83 3.73 -4.94 -22.18
CA PHE A 83 2.54 -5.09 -21.35
C PHE A 83 1.45 -5.84 -22.11
N VAL A 84 1.01 -6.97 -21.52
CA VAL A 84 -0.06 -7.81 -22.04
C VAL A 84 -1.20 -7.84 -21.04
N GLN A 85 -2.41 -7.53 -21.50
CA GLN A 85 -3.61 -7.65 -20.66
C GLN A 85 -3.95 -9.12 -20.46
N LYS A 86 -4.19 -9.51 -19.20
CA LYS A 86 -4.58 -10.86 -18.81
C LYS A 86 -6.04 -10.86 -18.38
N SER A 87 -6.89 -11.54 -19.15
CA SER A 87 -8.32 -11.62 -18.85
C SER A 87 -8.57 -12.20 -17.46
N GLY A 88 -9.40 -11.50 -16.65
CA GLY A 88 -9.77 -11.89 -15.29
C GLY A 88 -8.70 -11.69 -14.22
N TRP A 89 -7.49 -11.25 -14.57
CA TRP A 89 -6.46 -10.95 -13.57
C TRP A 89 -6.75 -9.65 -12.86
N THR A 90 -6.99 -9.74 -11.57
CA THR A 90 -7.35 -8.60 -10.72
C THR A 90 -6.69 -8.77 -9.35
N TRP A 91 -6.87 -7.82 -8.46
CA TRP A 91 -6.42 -7.97 -7.07
C TRP A 91 -7.04 -9.17 -6.35
N LYS A 92 -8.24 -9.62 -6.77
CA LYS A 92 -8.90 -10.84 -6.26
C LYS A 92 -8.32 -12.13 -6.84
N MET A 93 -7.79 -12.04 -8.04
CA MET A 93 -7.31 -13.16 -8.86
C MET A 93 -5.99 -12.77 -9.56
N PRO A 94 -4.89 -12.59 -8.82
CA PRO A 94 -3.64 -12.02 -9.37
C PRO A 94 -3.07 -12.76 -10.58
N TYR A 95 -3.28 -14.05 -10.62
CA TYR A 95 -2.79 -14.95 -11.68
C TYR A 95 -3.93 -15.72 -12.35
N GLY A 96 -5.15 -15.17 -12.34
CA GLY A 96 -6.33 -15.85 -12.87
C GLY A 96 -6.92 -16.91 -11.92
N VAL A 97 -6.40 -17.02 -10.71
CA VAL A 97 -6.92 -17.88 -9.64
C VAL A 97 -7.18 -17.04 -8.38
N PRO A 98 -8.14 -17.45 -7.51
CA PRO A 98 -8.46 -16.69 -6.30
C PRO A 98 -7.24 -16.52 -5.40
N ALA A 99 -6.99 -15.27 -4.98
CA ALA A 99 -5.94 -14.94 -4.03
C ALA A 99 -6.28 -15.43 -2.62
N LYS A 100 -5.24 -15.76 -1.83
CA LYS A 100 -5.37 -15.91 -0.38
C LYS A 100 -5.45 -14.54 0.28
N ASP A 101 -6.12 -14.46 1.39
CA ASP A 101 -6.36 -13.21 2.12
C ASP A 101 -5.07 -12.51 2.58
N THR A 102 -4.00 -13.26 2.78
CA THR A 102 -2.68 -12.78 3.20
C THR A 102 -1.71 -12.50 2.05
N GLU A 103 -2.13 -12.62 0.79
CA GLU A 103 -1.31 -12.21 -0.35
C GLU A 103 -1.26 -10.68 -0.47
N PRO A 104 -0.17 -10.11 -1.01
CA PRO A 104 -0.10 -8.69 -1.32
C PRO A 104 -1.14 -8.33 -2.39
N ALA A 105 -1.79 -7.19 -2.22
CA ALA A 105 -2.75 -6.68 -3.19
C ALA A 105 -2.02 -6.05 -4.38
N VAL A 106 -2.12 -6.69 -5.52
CA VAL A 106 -1.56 -6.23 -6.81
C VAL A 106 -2.67 -5.89 -7.81
N HIS A 107 -2.35 -5.49 -9.03
CA HIS A 107 -3.32 -5.03 -10.03
C HIS A 107 -4.14 -3.81 -9.59
N LEU A 108 -3.59 -3.01 -8.69
CA LEU A 108 -4.12 -1.72 -8.26
C LEU A 108 -3.19 -0.62 -8.77
N ASN A 109 -3.76 0.41 -9.39
CA ASN A 109 -2.99 1.56 -9.84
C ASN A 109 -2.65 2.50 -8.66
N GLN A 110 -1.78 3.50 -8.90
CA GLN A 110 -1.30 4.38 -7.84
C GLN A 110 -2.42 5.13 -7.12
N LYS A 111 -3.41 5.65 -7.84
CA LYS A 111 -4.55 6.38 -7.25
C LYS A 111 -5.46 5.47 -6.43
N GLU A 112 -5.62 4.24 -6.84
CA GLU A 112 -6.38 3.22 -6.09
C GLU A 112 -5.65 2.85 -4.81
N ALA A 113 -4.34 2.64 -4.87
CA ALA A 113 -3.49 2.40 -3.71
C ALA A 113 -3.57 3.56 -2.70
N GLU A 114 -3.47 4.81 -3.18
CA GLU A 114 -3.63 6.00 -2.35
C GLU A 114 -5.01 6.10 -1.72
N ALA A 115 -6.08 5.80 -2.46
CA ALA A 115 -7.45 5.82 -1.94
C ALA A 115 -7.67 4.77 -0.85
N ILE A 116 -7.10 3.58 -1.00
CA ILE A 116 -7.17 2.51 0.00
C ILE A 116 -6.42 2.93 1.27
N CYS A 117 -5.19 3.46 1.16
CA CYS A 117 -4.47 3.98 2.33
C CYS A 117 -5.29 5.06 3.06
N ARG A 118 -5.89 5.98 2.33
CA ARG A 118 -6.69 7.08 2.87
C ARG A 118 -7.96 6.59 3.61
N TYR A 119 -8.57 5.53 3.14
CA TYR A 119 -9.69 4.89 3.82
C TYR A 119 -9.33 4.44 5.25
N TYR A 120 -8.10 3.97 5.45
CA TYR A 120 -7.56 3.58 6.75
C TYR A 120 -6.92 4.74 7.53
N GLY A 121 -7.15 6.00 7.11
CA GLY A 121 -6.54 7.17 7.76
C GLY A 121 -5.02 7.27 7.56
N LYS A 122 -4.51 6.64 6.51
CA LYS A 122 -3.09 6.57 6.14
C LYS A 122 -2.86 7.20 4.76
N ARG A 123 -1.64 7.17 4.29
CA ARG A 123 -1.24 7.60 2.95
C ARG A 123 -0.16 6.67 2.38
N LEU A 124 0.12 6.79 1.10
CA LEU A 124 1.34 6.22 0.53
C LEU A 124 2.57 6.96 1.10
N PRO A 125 3.69 6.26 1.33
CA PRO A 125 4.94 6.92 1.67
C PRO A 125 5.48 7.72 0.49
N THR A 126 6.21 8.80 0.77
CA THR A 126 7.09 9.42 -0.23
C THR A 126 8.31 8.54 -0.49
N ASP A 127 9.00 8.76 -1.61
CA ASP A 127 10.23 8.03 -1.95
C ASP A 127 11.33 8.17 -0.87
N PRO A 128 11.64 9.37 -0.34
CA PRO A 128 12.60 9.50 0.76
C PRO A 128 12.17 8.79 2.05
N GLU A 129 10.88 8.81 2.40
CA GLU A 129 10.36 8.09 3.56
C GLU A 129 10.55 6.58 3.39
N TRP A 130 10.12 6.05 2.23
CA TRP A 130 10.27 4.64 1.91
C TRP A 130 11.74 4.21 1.95
N THR A 131 12.61 4.96 1.32
CA THR A 131 14.05 4.71 1.24
C THR A 131 14.70 4.72 2.64
N ASN A 132 14.34 5.67 3.50
CA ASN A 132 14.87 5.69 4.86
C ASN A 132 14.34 4.53 5.71
N ALA A 133 13.08 4.15 5.55
CA ALA A 133 12.52 3.00 6.27
C ALA A 133 13.16 1.67 5.84
N ALA A 134 13.48 1.53 4.54
CA ALA A 134 14.03 0.30 3.96
C ALA A 134 15.52 0.11 4.23
N PHE A 135 16.31 1.19 4.31
CA PHE A 135 17.77 1.08 4.29
C PHE A 135 18.47 1.63 5.53
N LEU A 136 17.87 2.56 6.28
CA LEU A 136 18.48 3.16 7.48
C LEU A 136 17.88 2.55 8.75
N GLU A 137 18.69 1.82 9.53
CA GLU A 137 18.25 1.24 10.79
C GLU A 137 18.02 2.32 11.86
N GLN A 138 16.81 2.48 12.34
CA GLN A 138 16.43 3.55 13.26
C GLN A 138 15.97 3.04 14.64
N ARG A 139 15.80 1.73 14.83
CA ARG A 139 15.39 1.15 16.12
C ARG A 139 16.39 1.52 17.21
N ALA A 140 15.88 1.82 18.40
CA ALA A 140 16.73 2.14 19.57
C ALA A 140 17.59 0.93 19.97
N ASN A 141 16.99 -0.27 19.91
CA ASN A 141 17.62 -1.54 20.25
C ASN A 141 17.38 -2.55 19.10
N PRO A 142 18.15 -2.46 18.01
CA PRO A 142 18.01 -3.38 16.89
C PRO A 142 18.45 -4.80 17.30
N PRO A 143 17.86 -5.86 16.73
CA PRO A 143 18.32 -7.22 16.97
C PRO A 143 19.71 -7.47 16.37
N ALA A 144 20.31 -8.61 16.72
CA ALA A 144 21.60 -9.02 16.19
C ALA A 144 21.61 -8.98 14.65
N GLY A 145 22.68 -8.46 14.08
CA GLY A 145 22.84 -8.25 12.64
C GLY A 145 22.46 -6.86 12.15
N PHE A 146 21.85 -6.02 13.03
CA PHE A 146 21.53 -4.63 12.73
C PHE A 146 22.18 -3.68 13.74
N ILE A 147 22.57 -2.49 13.27
CA ILE A 147 23.20 -1.44 14.08
C ILE A 147 22.42 -0.15 13.86
N LYS A 148 22.00 0.50 14.95
CA LYS A 148 21.29 1.78 14.90
C LYS A 148 22.14 2.83 14.17
N GLY A 149 21.49 3.53 13.23
CA GLY A 149 22.12 4.58 12.41
C GLY A 149 22.89 4.05 11.21
N GLN A 150 23.04 2.74 11.08
CA GLN A 150 23.70 2.14 9.91
C GLN A 150 22.72 2.07 8.72
N ARG A 151 23.25 2.41 7.54
CA ARG A 151 22.58 2.23 6.26
C ARG A 151 23.04 0.91 5.63
N TYR A 152 22.10 0.10 5.20
CA TYR A 152 22.34 -1.23 4.65
C TYR A 152 22.19 -1.23 3.13
N PRO A 153 22.89 -2.11 2.40
CA PRO A 153 22.79 -2.19 0.94
C PRO A 153 21.45 -2.72 0.44
N PHE A 154 20.73 -3.46 1.30
CA PHE A 154 19.44 -4.08 0.97
C PHE A 154 18.43 -3.86 2.11
N PRO A 155 17.13 -3.89 1.83
CA PRO A 155 16.10 -3.86 2.88
C PRO A 155 16.19 -5.05 3.84
N GLY A 156 16.71 -6.19 3.40
CA GLY A 156 17.00 -7.35 4.25
C GLY A 156 18.22 -7.18 5.16
N GLY A 157 18.98 -6.11 5.02
CA GLY A 157 20.24 -5.87 5.73
C GLY A 157 21.47 -6.00 4.82
N SER A 158 22.48 -6.75 5.25
CA SER A 158 23.71 -6.98 4.46
C SER A 158 23.50 -7.87 3.22
N ASN A 159 22.39 -8.61 3.18
CA ASN A 159 22.04 -9.49 2.08
C ASN A 159 20.67 -9.11 1.52
N PRO A 160 20.36 -9.45 0.25
CA PRO A 160 19.03 -9.27 -0.30
C PRO A 160 17.96 -9.94 0.57
N SER A 161 16.76 -9.38 0.59
CA SER A 161 15.61 -10.03 1.21
C SER A 161 15.36 -11.39 0.53
N PRO A 162 15.00 -12.44 1.29
CA PRO A 162 14.60 -13.73 0.73
C PRO A 162 13.22 -13.69 0.06
N SER A 163 12.52 -12.57 0.10
CA SER A 163 11.29 -12.37 -0.66
C SER A 163 11.57 -12.56 -2.13
N HIS A 164 10.90 -13.50 -2.69
CA HIS A 164 11.11 -14.13 -3.96
C HIS A 164 11.63 -13.24 -5.09
N CYS A 165 12.73 -13.59 -5.67
CA CYS A 165 13.22 -13.00 -6.92
C CYS A 165 13.56 -14.08 -7.96
N LEU A 166 13.48 -13.67 -9.24
CA LEU A 166 13.62 -14.55 -10.39
C LEU A 166 14.95 -15.35 -10.41
N SER A 167 16.03 -14.76 -9.93
CA SER A 167 17.37 -15.34 -9.90
C SER A 167 17.69 -16.11 -8.62
N GLY A 168 16.71 -16.38 -7.77
CA GLY A 168 16.91 -17.20 -6.56
C GLY A 168 17.51 -16.44 -5.38
N CYS A 169 17.02 -15.25 -5.07
CA CYS A 169 17.41 -14.53 -3.86
C CYS A 169 16.80 -15.08 -2.57
N GLY A 170 16.18 -16.25 -2.61
CA GLY A 170 15.65 -16.95 -1.44
C GLY A 170 15.05 -18.31 -1.81
N ASP A 171 14.69 -19.08 -0.79
CA ASP A 171 14.09 -20.40 -0.96
C ASP A 171 12.57 -20.36 -1.16
N TYR A 172 12.00 -19.16 -1.17
CA TYR A 172 10.57 -18.97 -1.32
C TYR A 172 10.14 -19.13 -2.77
N LYS A 173 9.07 -19.86 -2.97
CA LYS A 173 8.41 -19.97 -4.27
C LYS A 173 7.13 -19.19 -4.25
N GLY A 174 6.91 -18.39 -5.29
CA GLY A 174 5.71 -17.61 -5.44
C GLY A 174 4.46 -18.48 -5.53
N LEU A 175 3.31 -17.85 -5.31
CA LEU A 175 2.01 -18.50 -5.26
C LEU A 175 1.37 -18.67 -6.65
N ALA A 176 1.96 -18.08 -7.70
CA ALA A 176 1.48 -18.25 -9.06
C ALA A 176 1.46 -19.73 -9.45
N PRO A 177 0.39 -20.20 -10.08
CA PRO A 177 0.36 -21.54 -10.65
C PRO A 177 1.53 -21.74 -11.63
N ALA A 178 2.11 -22.93 -11.62
CA ALA A 178 3.16 -23.28 -12.58
C ALA A 178 2.67 -22.99 -14.00
N GLY A 179 3.45 -22.24 -14.77
CA GLY A 179 3.12 -21.86 -16.14
C GLY A 179 2.22 -20.61 -16.28
N ALA A 180 1.67 -20.03 -15.20
CA ALA A 180 0.84 -18.81 -15.30
C ALA A 180 1.58 -17.64 -15.97
N LEU A 181 2.91 -17.59 -15.80
CA LEU A 181 3.80 -16.61 -16.40
C LEU A 181 4.94 -17.26 -17.19
N ASN A 182 4.84 -18.53 -17.53
CA ASN A 182 5.95 -19.33 -18.07
C ASN A 182 7.21 -19.33 -17.19
N ARG A 183 7.08 -19.03 -15.89
CA ARG A 183 8.21 -18.89 -14.95
C ARG A 183 8.05 -19.74 -13.70
N GLY A 184 6.86 -20.24 -13.43
CA GLY A 184 6.57 -21.08 -12.26
C GLY A 184 6.75 -20.36 -10.92
N ALA A 185 6.72 -19.01 -10.91
CA ALA A 185 6.96 -18.18 -9.73
C ALA A 185 6.00 -16.99 -9.70
N GLY A 186 5.80 -16.42 -8.52
CA GLY A 186 4.95 -15.25 -8.25
C GLY A 186 5.28 -14.68 -6.89
N HIS A 187 4.48 -13.74 -6.39
CA HIS A 187 4.65 -13.23 -5.04
C HIS A 187 4.33 -14.31 -3.98
N VAL A 188 4.84 -14.12 -2.78
CA VAL A 188 4.51 -14.93 -1.60
C VAL A 188 3.50 -14.20 -0.72
N THR A 189 2.88 -14.90 0.23
CA THR A 189 2.06 -14.28 1.28
C THR A 189 2.90 -13.32 2.11
N THR A 190 2.33 -12.18 2.48
CA THR A 190 3.01 -11.19 3.33
C THR A 190 3.41 -11.77 4.67
N ASN A 191 4.50 -11.28 5.27
CA ASN A 191 4.98 -11.72 6.58
C ASN A 191 5.40 -13.21 6.65
N THR A 192 5.83 -13.80 5.54
CA THR A 192 6.37 -15.18 5.53
C THR A 192 7.89 -15.21 5.41
N THR A 193 8.52 -14.06 5.24
CA THR A 193 9.98 -13.91 5.18
C THR A 193 10.55 -13.45 6.54
N LYS A 194 11.85 -13.17 6.59
CA LYS A 194 12.48 -12.59 7.77
C LYS A 194 12.34 -11.06 7.73
N PRO A 195 12.06 -10.42 8.88
CA PRO A 195 12.06 -8.97 8.93
C PRO A 195 13.47 -8.42 8.69
N GLY A 196 13.54 -7.35 7.91
CA GLY A 196 14.76 -6.64 7.57
C GLY A 196 15.03 -5.44 8.46
N VAL A 197 15.58 -4.41 7.82
CA VAL A 197 15.84 -3.09 8.43
C VAL A 197 14.55 -2.57 9.08
N ASN A 198 14.68 -1.98 10.25
CA ASN A 198 13.57 -1.47 11.05
C ASN A 198 12.48 -2.49 11.42
N GLY A 199 12.69 -3.79 11.19
CA GLY A 199 11.70 -4.83 11.45
C GLY A 199 10.60 -4.90 10.39
N MET A 200 10.82 -4.30 9.23
CA MET A 200 9.89 -4.32 8.11
C MET A 200 9.99 -5.64 7.34
N TYR A 201 8.88 -6.14 6.84
CA TYR A 201 8.83 -7.32 5.97
C TYR A 201 8.71 -6.91 4.52
N ASP A 202 9.31 -7.70 3.65
CA ASP A 202 9.11 -7.71 2.21
C ASP A 202 9.39 -6.36 1.49
N MET A 203 10.14 -5.43 2.12
CA MET A 203 10.57 -4.18 1.46
C MET A 203 11.59 -4.41 0.34
N GLY A 204 12.12 -5.61 0.20
CA GLY A 204 12.95 -6.04 -0.92
C GLY A 204 12.41 -7.30 -1.55
N GLY A 205 12.08 -7.27 -2.83
CA GLY A 205 11.43 -8.37 -3.54
C GLY A 205 9.92 -8.37 -3.38
N ASN A 206 9.31 -9.52 -3.38
CA ASN A 206 7.88 -9.77 -3.36
C ASN A 206 7.10 -8.94 -4.40
N VAL A 207 6.70 -7.71 -4.10
CA VAL A 207 6.10 -6.79 -5.08
C VAL A 207 6.74 -5.41 -5.01
N TRP A 208 6.86 -4.72 -6.17
CA TRP A 208 7.16 -3.29 -6.18
C TRP A 208 6.12 -2.54 -5.39
N GLU A 209 6.51 -1.46 -4.73
CA GLU A 209 5.60 -0.68 -3.94
C GLU A 209 5.43 0.72 -4.51
N TRP A 210 4.18 1.12 -4.74
CA TRP A 210 3.84 2.49 -5.10
C TRP A 210 4.26 3.46 -4.00
N THR A 211 4.84 4.59 -4.40
CA THR A 211 5.05 5.76 -3.53
C THR A 211 4.16 6.92 -3.97
N ALA A 212 4.08 7.96 -3.12
CA ALA A 212 3.40 9.21 -3.45
C ALA A 212 4.25 10.15 -4.31
N THR A 213 5.51 9.80 -4.61
CA THR A 213 6.45 10.69 -5.31
C THR A 213 6.32 10.56 -6.81
N GLU A 214 5.99 11.66 -7.46
CA GLU A 214 5.99 11.77 -8.92
C GLU A 214 7.40 11.92 -9.48
N ARG A 215 7.64 11.29 -10.63
CA ARG A 215 8.89 11.43 -11.39
C ARG A 215 8.65 11.15 -12.86
N ASN A 216 9.08 12.06 -13.74
CA ASN A 216 9.04 11.89 -15.19
C ASN A 216 7.64 11.52 -15.74
N GLY A 217 6.58 12.12 -15.20
CA GLY A 217 5.19 11.86 -15.61
C GLY A 217 4.59 10.54 -15.09
N GLY A 218 5.28 9.85 -14.18
CA GLY A 218 4.80 8.68 -13.48
C GLY A 218 5.04 8.78 -11.99
N TYR A 219 4.93 7.66 -11.28
CA TYR A 219 5.19 7.55 -9.85
C TYR A 219 6.34 6.60 -9.56
N ILE A 220 7.16 6.93 -8.59
CA ILE A 220 8.27 6.07 -8.17
C ILE A 220 7.70 4.80 -7.54
N THR A 221 8.26 3.65 -7.94
CA THR A 221 8.10 2.36 -7.29
C THR A 221 9.42 1.90 -6.71
N ARG A 222 9.37 1.19 -5.57
CA ARG A 222 10.55 0.75 -4.82
C ARG A 222 10.50 -0.73 -4.46
N GLY A 223 11.66 -1.30 -4.14
CA GLY A 223 11.84 -2.60 -3.50
C GLY A 223 12.07 -3.76 -4.45
N ALA A 224 11.91 -3.60 -5.75
CA ALA A 224 11.85 -4.71 -6.71
C ALA A 224 10.62 -5.61 -6.51
N SER A 225 10.57 -6.73 -7.20
CA SER A 225 9.53 -7.73 -7.03
C SER A 225 10.08 -9.14 -7.29
N TRP A 226 9.23 -10.15 -7.04
CA TRP A 226 9.52 -11.55 -7.36
C TRP A 226 9.96 -11.78 -8.82
N TRP A 227 9.70 -10.83 -9.70
CA TRP A 227 10.03 -10.90 -11.14
C TRP A 227 11.49 -10.64 -11.46
N TYR A 228 12.23 -10.01 -10.55
CA TYR A 228 13.59 -9.49 -10.79
C TYR A 228 14.64 -10.18 -9.95
N GLY A 229 15.92 -10.00 -10.30
CA GLY A 229 17.04 -10.44 -9.51
C GLY A 229 17.30 -9.58 -8.27
N PRO A 230 18.16 -10.06 -7.35
CA PRO A 230 18.41 -9.40 -6.07
C PRO A 230 19.05 -8.03 -6.21
N GLU A 231 19.75 -7.75 -7.30
CA GLU A 231 20.37 -6.44 -7.60
C GLU A 231 19.35 -5.31 -7.67
N ARG A 232 18.08 -5.65 -8.01
CA ARG A 232 16.99 -4.68 -8.08
C ARG A 232 16.44 -4.25 -6.72
N GLN A 233 16.89 -4.88 -5.64
CA GLN A 233 16.53 -4.51 -4.27
C GLN A 233 17.39 -3.38 -3.68
N GLN A 234 18.38 -2.86 -4.41
CA GLN A 234 19.31 -1.84 -3.93
C GLN A 234 18.64 -0.44 -3.87
N GLU A 235 19.16 0.41 -3.00
CA GLU A 235 18.68 1.78 -2.86
C GLU A 235 18.77 2.59 -4.16
N SER A 236 19.82 2.36 -4.95
CA SER A 236 20.03 3.02 -6.24
C SER A 236 19.03 2.63 -7.31
N ASP A 237 18.30 1.53 -7.11
CA ASP A 237 17.29 1.08 -8.07
C ASP A 237 15.99 1.86 -7.87
N VAL A 238 15.75 2.81 -8.75
CA VAL A 238 14.62 3.72 -8.72
C VAL A 238 13.87 3.62 -10.03
N GLU A 239 12.71 3.00 -9.99
CA GLU A 239 11.84 2.89 -11.14
C GLU A 239 10.68 3.89 -11.08
N SER A 240 10.32 4.45 -12.23
CA SER A 240 9.10 5.24 -12.40
C SER A 240 8.14 4.50 -13.33
N LYS A 241 6.89 4.41 -12.94
CA LYS A 241 5.83 3.73 -13.68
C LYS A 241 4.65 4.68 -13.94
N PRO A 242 3.97 4.56 -15.08
CA PRO A 242 2.72 5.27 -15.30
C PRO A 242 1.73 5.00 -14.15
N GLY A 243 1.15 6.05 -13.58
CA GLY A 243 0.30 5.92 -12.39
C GLY A 243 -1.04 5.23 -12.62
N ASP A 244 -1.43 4.99 -13.87
CA ASP A 244 -2.70 4.37 -14.28
C ASP A 244 -2.58 2.88 -14.63
N ILE A 245 -1.36 2.29 -14.55
CA ILE A 245 -1.19 0.87 -14.81
C ILE A 245 -1.63 0.02 -13.62
N SER A 246 -2.23 -1.13 -13.91
CA SER A 246 -2.61 -2.16 -12.94
C SER A 246 -1.91 -3.46 -13.32
N VAL A 247 -0.80 -3.77 -12.66
CA VAL A 247 0.10 -4.85 -13.08
C VAL A 247 0.35 -5.85 -11.94
N VAL A 248 0.65 -7.09 -12.29
CA VAL A 248 0.74 -8.25 -11.37
C VAL A 248 1.85 -8.18 -10.33
N TYR A 249 2.84 -7.33 -10.51
CA TYR A 249 4.03 -7.26 -9.66
C TYR A 249 4.19 -5.90 -8.95
N ILE A 250 3.15 -5.07 -8.89
CA ILE A 250 3.15 -3.83 -8.12
C ILE A 250 2.01 -3.86 -7.11
N GLY A 251 2.37 -3.71 -5.84
CA GLY A 251 1.51 -3.49 -4.70
C GLY A 251 1.86 -2.17 -4.02
N PHE A 252 1.64 -2.08 -2.71
CA PHE A 252 1.92 -0.87 -1.92
C PHE A 252 1.85 -1.18 -0.42
N ARG A 253 2.38 -0.29 0.40
CA ARG A 253 2.12 -0.21 1.85
C ARG A 253 1.75 1.20 2.25
N CYS A 254 1.10 1.35 3.39
CA CYS A 254 0.66 2.64 3.87
C CYS A 254 1.47 3.10 5.09
N VAL A 255 1.45 4.41 5.30
CA VAL A 255 2.09 5.09 6.42
C VAL A 255 1.14 6.15 6.98
N ALA A 256 1.20 6.39 8.29
CA ALA A 256 0.50 7.48 8.95
C ALA A 256 1.48 8.29 9.80
N ASP A 257 1.20 9.57 9.99
CA ASP A 257 1.96 10.37 10.93
C ASP A 257 1.74 9.85 12.36
N ALA A 258 2.81 9.68 13.12
CA ALA A 258 2.69 9.31 14.53
C ALA A 258 2.06 10.48 15.30
N VAL A 259 1.08 10.17 16.13
CA VAL A 259 0.48 11.17 17.02
C VAL A 259 1.57 11.70 17.94
N LYS A 260 1.82 13.01 17.91
CA LYS A 260 2.72 13.64 18.89
C LYS A 260 2.10 13.45 20.26
N GLN A 261 2.76 12.67 21.09
CA GLN A 261 2.43 12.57 22.52
C GLN A 261 2.79 13.84 23.25
#